data_86c31daece0abad668940fe6ab40c1ce
#
_entry.id   86c31daece0abad668940fe6ab40c1ce
#
_cell.length_a   1.000
_cell.length_b   1.000
_cell.length_c   1.000
_cell.angle_alpha   90.00
_cell.angle_beta   90.00
_cell.angle_gamma   90.00
#
_symmetry.space_group_name_H-M   'P 1'
#
loop_
_entity.id
_entity.type
_entity.pdbx_description
1 polymer ?
#
loop_
_entity_poly.entity_id
_entity_poly.type
_entity_poly.pdbx_seq_one_letter_code
_entity_poly.pdbx_strand_id
1 'polypeptide(L)'
;TPADFTTEVYTPAYASGFDIRGTERNAATLVTVRTPWQGGSGVEQHLLVLREGIEPPAGFDGQIVKAPVRHVVCMSSSHVAMFDAIGQIRRVCGVSGIDYISNAYVNEHRCCGEVLDVGYDTNLNFERLAAMQPDLMLLYGVTSENTVVTGKLRELGIPYIYVGDYMEE
;
A
#
# COMPACT_ATOMS: atom_id res chain seq x y z
N THR A 1 4.60 -10.25 -16.18
CA THR A 1 5.66 -9.30 -15.76
C THR A 1 6.16 -8.60 -17.01
N PRO A 2 6.17 -7.25 -17.07
CA PRO A 2 6.76 -6.54 -18.20
C PRO A 2 8.21 -6.99 -18.44
N ALA A 3 8.62 -7.11 -19.69
CA ALA A 3 9.88 -7.69 -20.11
C ALA A 3 11.15 -7.05 -19.47
N ASP A 4 11.03 -5.83 -18.95
CA ASP A 4 12.15 -5.07 -18.38
C ASP A 4 12.43 -5.36 -16.89
N PHE A 5 11.53 -6.07 -16.19
CA PHE A 5 11.64 -6.39 -14.75
C PHE A 5 12.23 -7.79 -14.53
N THR A 6 13.48 -7.94 -14.87
CA THR A 6 14.19 -9.23 -14.82
C THR A 6 15.09 -9.40 -13.60
N THR A 7 15.43 -8.30 -12.92
CA THR A 7 16.33 -8.33 -11.76
C THR A 7 15.52 -8.65 -10.51
N GLU A 8 15.91 -9.73 -9.83
CA GLU A 8 15.36 -10.08 -8.54
C GLU A 8 15.84 -9.09 -7.47
N VAL A 9 14.91 -8.39 -6.81
CA VAL A 9 15.21 -7.42 -5.76
C VAL A 9 15.10 -8.07 -4.38
N TYR A 10 14.11 -8.93 -4.21
CA TYR A 10 13.86 -9.63 -2.97
C TYR A 10 13.14 -10.95 -3.23
N THR A 11 13.65 -12.04 -2.64
CA THR A 11 12.99 -13.35 -2.63
C THR A 11 12.49 -13.63 -1.23
N PRO A 12 11.17 -13.70 -1.03
CA PRO A 12 10.62 -14.11 0.25
C PRO A 12 11.05 -15.51 0.60
N ALA A 13 11.49 -15.72 1.87
CA ALA A 13 11.90 -17.05 2.34
C ALA A 13 10.70 -17.93 2.74
N TYR A 14 9.59 -17.29 3.13
CA TYR A 14 8.41 -17.96 3.67
C TYR A 14 7.11 -17.54 2.98
N ALA A 15 6.96 -16.23 2.69
CA ALA A 15 5.79 -15.71 2.02
C ALA A 15 5.75 -16.10 0.54
N SER A 16 4.58 -16.42 0.02
CA SER A 16 4.36 -16.83 -1.37
C SER A 16 3.44 -15.87 -2.15
N GLY A 17 2.74 -15.00 -1.44
CA GLY A 17 1.71 -14.11 -1.99
C GLY A 17 2.23 -12.92 -2.76
N PHE A 18 3.55 -12.66 -2.79
CA PHE A 18 4.10 -11.53 -3.51
C PHE A 18 5.46 -11.81 -4.17
N ASP A 19 5.82 -10.94 -5.11
CA ASP A 19 7.10 -10.95 -5.82
C ASP A 19 7.60 -9.51 -6.00
N ILE A 20 8.92 -9.28 -5.87
CA ILE A 20 9.53 -7.97 -6.02
C ILE A 20 10.67 -8.04 -7.04
N ARG A 21 10.46 -7.37 -8.18
CA ARG A 21 11.43 -7.34 -9.27
C ARG A 21 11.81 -5.91 -9.64
N GLY A 22 13.04 -5.74 -10.05
CA GLY A 22 13.58 -4.46 -10.49
C GLY A 22 14.03 -4.49 -11.95
N THR A 23 14.34 -3.30 -12.47
CA THR A 23 15.10 -3.12 -13.69
C THR A 23 16.60 -3.24 -13.38
N GLU A 24 17.44 -3.51 -14.40
CA GLU A 24 18.91 -3.64 -14.26
C GLU A 24 19.57 -2.45 -13.54
N ARG A 25 18.99 -1.27 -13.63
CA ARG A 25 19.52 -0.04 -12.99
C ARG A 25 18.79 0.35 -11.70
N ASN A 26 17.93 -0.51 -11.17
CA ASN A 26 17.05 -0.22 -10.02
C ASN A 26 16.28 1.12 -10.13
N ALA A 27 16.01 1.55 -11.35
CA ALA A 27 15.27 2.77 -11.62
C ALA A 27 13.77 2.63 -11.29
N ALA A 28 13.27 1.40 -11.42
CA ALA A 28 11.90 1.03 -11.11
C ALA A 28 11.86 -0.33 -10.42
N THR A 29 10.92 -0.48 -9.50
CA THR A 29 10.66 -1.74 -8.80
C THR A 29 9.19 -2.10 -8.96
N LEU A 30 8.93 -3.31 -9.44
CA LEU A 30 7.60 -3.86 -9.58
C LEU A 30 7.31 -4.79 -8.40
N VAL A 31 6.28 -4.47 -7.64
CA VAL A 31 5.70 -5.35 -6.63
C VAL A 31 4.46 -6.01 -7.23
N THR A 32 4.45 -7.32 -7.28
CA THR A 32 3.29 -8.12 -7.70
C THR A 32 2.72 -8.81 -6.49
N VAL A 33 1.46 -8.54 -6.17
CA VAL A 33 0.71 -9.25 -5.13
C VAL A 33 -0.21 -10.24 -5.81
N ARG A 34 -0.06 -11.52 -5.45
CA ARG A 34 -0.88 -12.63 -5.93
C ARG A 34 -1.91 -12.97 -4.88
N THR A 35 -3.12 -13.24 -5.31
CA THR A 35 -4.20 -13.61 -4.40
C THR A 35 -4.34 -12.60 -3.24
N PRO A 36 -4.64 -11.33 -3.51
CA PRO A 36 -4.61 -10.23 -2.53
C PRO A 36 -5.67 -10.36 -1.42
N TRP A 37 -6.61 -11.31 -1.54
CA TRP A 37 -7.62 -11.67 -0.54
C TRP A 37 -8.01 -13.13 -0.67
N GLN A 38 -8.64 -13.69 0.35
CA GLN A 38 -9.11 -15.08 0.38
C GLN A 38 -10.12 -15.34 -0.75
N GLY A 39 -9.85 -16.35 -1.56
CA GLY A 39 -10.68 -16.68 -2.73
C GLY A 39 -10.34 -15.88 -4.00
N GLY A 40 -9.39 -14.95 -3.95
CA GLY A 40 -8.89 -14.17 -5.09
C GLY A 40 -7.93 -14.94 -6.00
N SER A 41 -8.09 -16.25 -6.12
CA SER A 41 -7.24 -17.09 -6.98
C SER A 41 -7.23 -16.57 -8.42
N GLY A 42 -6.04 -16.31 -8.95
CA GLY A 42 -5.86 -15.75 -10.29
C GLY A 42 -5.96 -14.23 -10.38
N VAL A 43 -6.17 -13.54 -9.26
CA VAL A 43 -6.09 -12.07 -9.20
C VAL A 43 -4.66 -11.67 -8.88
N GLU A 44 -4.09 -10.80 -9.71
CA GLU A 44 -2.80 -10.16 -9.46
C GLU A 44 -2.96 -8.65 -9.40
N GLN A 45 -2.26 -8.03 -8.47
CA GLN A 45 -2.15 -6.57 -8.40
C GLN A 45 -0.71 -6.16 -8.60
N HIS A 46 -0.50 -5.09 -9.36
CA HIS A 46 0.81 -4.57 -9.69
C HIS A 46 0.97 -3.16 -9.11
N LEU A 47 2.04 -2.98 -8.34
CA LEU A 47 2.47 -1.68 -7.84
C LEU A 47 3.88 -1.40 -8.39
N LEU A 48 3.98 -0.36 -9.20
CA LEU A 48 5.24 0.11 -9.75
C LEU A 48 5.79 1.26 -8.90
N VAL A 49 6.94 1.05 -8.28
CA VAL A 49 7.66 2.07 -7.53
C VAL A 49 8.72 2.69 -8.43
N LEU A 50 8.55 3.96 -8.78
CA LEU A 50 9.45 4.71 -9.64
C LEU A 50 10.36 5.62 -8.84
N ARG A 51 11.63 5.68 -9.18
CA ARG A 51 12.53 6.71 -8.69
C ARG A 51 12.26 8.04 -9.41
N GLU A 52 12.72 9.13 -8.80
CA GLU A 52 12.59 10.47 -9.36
C GLU A 52 13.17 10.56 -10.78
N GLY A 53 12.43 11.19 -11.67
CA GLY A 53 12.81 11.37 -13.08
C GLY A 53 12.64 10.15 -13.99
N ILE A 54 12.05 9.05 -13.47
CA ILE A 54 11.78 7.83 -14.25
C ILE A 54 10.33 7.81 -14.68
N GLU A 55 10.11 7.59 -15.97
CA GLU A 55 8.77 7.41 -16.54
C GLU A 55 8.35 5.93 -16.49
N PRO A 56 7.05 5.65 -16.29
CA PRO A 56 6.56 4.29 -16.32
C PRO A 56 6.67 3.68 -17.72
N PRO A 57 6.80 2.35 -17.82
CA PRO A 57 6.74 1.66 -19.11
C PRO A 57 5.43 1.96 -19.85
N ALA A 58 5.49 2.09 -21.16
CA ALA A 58 4.31 2.32 -21.99
C ALA A 58 3.29 1.18 -21.82
N GLY A 59 2.03 1.55 -21.57
CA GLY A 59 0.94 0.58 -21.39
C GLY A 59 0.91 -0.12 -20.02
N PHE A 60 1.66 0.37 -19.04
CA PHE A 60 1.53 -0.14 -17.67
C PHE A 60 0.15 0.21 -17.09
N ASP A 61 -0.59 -0.79 -16.65
CA ASP A 61 -1.98 -0.69 -16.15
C ASP A 61 -2.14 -0.86 -14.65
N GLY A 62 -1.03 -1.06 -13.91
CA GLY A 62 -1.01 -1.17 -12.45
C GLY A 62 -1.00 0.18 -11.74
N GLN A 63 -0.88 0.13 -10.42
CA GLN A 63 -0.71 1.31 -9.57
C GLN A 63 0.73 1.84 -9.69
N ILE A 64 0.89 3.16 -9.67
CA ILE A 64 2.21 3.81 -9.76
C ILE A 64 2.44 4.66 -8.53
N VAL A 65 3.57 4.44 -7.88
CA VAL A 65 4.03 5.21 -6.72
C VAL A 65 5.40 5.82 -7.03
N LYS A 66 5.58 7.08 -6.68
CA LYS A 66 6.87 7.77 -6.79
C LYS A 66 7.65 7.70 -5.49
N ALA A 67 8.87 7.17 -5.55
CA ALA A 67 9.78 7.18 -4.42
C ALA A 67 10.41 8.57 -4.22
N PRO A 68 10.70 9.00 -2.98
CA PRO A 68 10.48 8.24 -1.74
C PRO A 68 9.03 8.32 -1.25
N VAL A 69 8.45 7.19 -0.86
CA VAL A 69 7.14 7.14 -0.20
C VAL A 69 7.28 7.71 1.20
N ARG A 70 6.54 8.75 1.53
CA ARG A 70 6.66 9.50 2.80
C ARG A 70 5.38 9.46 3.64
N HIS A 71 4.22 9.42 2.98
CA HIS A 71 2.91 9.49 3.62
C HIS A 71 2.10 8.25 3.24
N VAL A 72 1.89 7.38 4.21
CA VAL A 72 1.18 6.10 4.01
C VAL A 72 -0.06 6.06 4.89
N VAL A 73 -1.15 5.60 4.32
CA VAL A 73 -2.37 5.27 5.05
C VAL A 73 -2.45 3.76 5.23
N CYS A 74 -2.66 3.32 6.46
CA CYS A 74 -2.75 1.91 6.86
C CYS A 74 -4.18 1.55 7.25
N MET A 75 -4.85 0.68 6.48
CA MET A 75 -6.22 0.26 6.77
C MET A 75 -6.33 -0.91 7.76
N SER A 76 -5.19 -1.42 8.24
CA SER A 76 -5.12 -2.47 9.26
C SER A 76 -4.10 -2.10 10.34
N SER A 77 -4.34 -2.54 11.58
CA SER A 77 -3.38 -2.42 12.68
C SER A 77 -2.11 -3.25 12.45
N SER A 78 -2.19 -4.35 11.72
CA SER A 78 -1.03 -5.14 11.30
C SER A 78 -0.10 -4.35 10.38
N HIS A 79 -0.64 -3.58 9.45
CA HIS A 79 0.16 -2.70 8.61
C HIS A 79 0.93 -1.66 9.44
N VAL A 80 0.28 -1.07 10.45
CA VAL A 80 0.95 -0.14 11.40
C VAL A 80 2.08 -0.83 12.12
N ALA A 81 1.85 -2.06 12.62
CA ALA A 81 2.87 -2.84 13.31
C ALA A 81 4.06 -3.19 12.39
N MET A 82 3.82 -3.48 11.11
CA MET A 82 4.88 -3.71 10.12
C MET A 82 5.76 -2.47 9.93
N PHE A 83 5.14 -1.28 9.79
CA PHE A 83 5.89 -0.02 9.69
C PHE A 83 6.72 0.27 10.94
N ASP A 84 6.20 -0.06 12.12
CA ASP A 84 6.93 0.08 13.38
C ASP A 84 8.10 -0.91 13.43
N ALA A 85 7.87 -2.17 13.11
CA ALA A 85 8.89 -3.22 13.12
C ALA A 85 10.10 -2.91 12.22
N ILE A 86 9.88 -2.26 11.08
CA ILE A 86 10.98 -1.84 10.17
C ILE A 86 11.50 -0.42 10.47
N GLY A 87 11.09 0.21 11.58
CA GLY A 87 11.53 1.55 11.98
C GLY A 87 11.03 2.68 11.07
N GLN A 88 9.93 2.46 10.34
CA GLN A 88 9.37 3.44 9.40
C GLN A 88 8.00 4.00 9.84
N ILE A 89 7.66 3.86 11.12
CA ILE A 89 6.35 4.28 11.66
C ILE A 89 6.02 5.76 11.38
N ARG A 90 7.02 6.62 11.29
CA ARG A 90 6.86 8.06 10.98
C ARG A 90 6.29 8.34 9.59
N ARG A 91 6.22 7.33 8.72
CA ARG A 91 5.58 7.45 7.39
C ARG A 91 4.07 7.25 7.46
N VAL A 92 3.56 6.69 8.54
CA VAL A 92 2.13 6.50 8.74
C VAL A 92 1.49 7.82 9.12
N CYS A 93 0.67 8.36 8.21
CA CYS A 93 -0.07 9.62 8.39
C CYS A 93 -1.58 9.41 8.56
N GLY A 94 -2.09 8.20 8.32
CA GLY A 94 -3.49 7.88 8.48
C GLY A 94 -3.72 6.41 8.78
N VAL A 95 -4.76 6.14 9.55
CA VAL A 95 -5.13 4.78 9.97
C VAL A 95 -6.64 4.60 9.96
N SER A 96 -7.09 3.36 9.83
CA SER A 96 -8.48 2.98 10.02
C SER A 96 -8.76 2.72 11.49
N GLY A 97 -9.78 3.38 12.05
CA GLY A 97 -10.23 3.15 13.42
C GLY A 97 -9.15 3.47 14.46
N ILE A 98 -8.69 4.69 14.49
CA ILE A 98 -7.55 5.14 15.32
C ILE A 98 -7.71 4.81 16.81
N ASP A 99 -8.94 4.71 17.31
CA ASP A 99 -9.21 4.38 18.71
C ASP A 99 -8.85 2.93 19.09
N TYR A 100 -8.72 2.07 18.08
CA TYR A 100 -8.34 0.66 18.24
C TYR A 100 -6.87 0.39 17.95
N ILE A 101 -6.09 1.42 17.60
CA ILE A 101 -4.65 1.29 17.34
C ILE A 101 -3.88 1.47 18.65
N SER A 102 -3.20 0.43 19.11
CA SER A 102 -2.41 0.46 20.36
C SER A 102 -0.97 0.95 20.19
N ASN A 103 -0.55 1.31 18.95
CA ASN A 103 0.81 1.76 18.68
C ASN A 103 1.11 3.11 19.38
N ALA A 104 2.25 3.19 20.06
CA ALA A 104 2.63 4.38 20.84
C ALA A 104 2.77 5.64 19.97
N TYR A 105 3.43 5.53 18.81
CA TYR A 105 3.61 6.66 17.90
C TYR A 105 2.27 7.20 17.42
N VAL A 106 1.35 6.34 16.99
CA VAL A 106 0.01 6.74 16.55
C VAL A 106 -0.74 7.47 17.68
N ASN A 107 -0.68 6.93 18.90
CA ASN A 107 -1.35 7.53 20.07
C ASN A 107 -0.77 8.89 20.46
N GLU A 108 0.52 9.09 20.34
CA GLU A 108 1.18 10.38 20.61
C GLU A 108 0.85 11.43 19.54
N HIS A 109 0.78 11.03 18.26
CA HIS A 109 0.69 11.94 17.12
C HIS A 109 -0.76 12.19 16.64
N ARG A 110 -1.73 11.44 17.15
CA ARG A 110 -3.16 11.69 16.86
C ARG A 110 -3.64 13.05 17.38
N CYS A 111 -3.12 13.50 18.50
CA CYS A 111 -3.55 14.76 19.14
C CYS A 111 -3.11 15.99 18.36
N CYS A 112 -1.95 15.97 17.72
CA CYS A 112 -1.44 17.08 16.91
C CYS A 112 -1.88 17.02 15.45
N GLY A 113 -2.62 15.97 15.05
CA GLY A 113 -3.12 15.80 13.68
C GLY A 113 -2.08 15.31 12.67
N GLU A 114 -0.96 14.79 13.13
CA GLU A 114 0.05 14.16 12.27
C GLU A 114 -0.38 12.76 11.81
N VAL A 115 -1.18 12.06 12.63
CA VAL A 115 -1.82 10.80 12.27
C VAL A 115 -3.33 10.96 12.39
N LEU A 116 -4.05 10.75 11.31
CA LEU A 116 -5.49 10.97 11.22
C LEU A 116 -6.27 9.66 11.10
N ASP A 117 -7.48 9.63 11.67
CA ASP A 117 -8.45 8.58 11.39
C ASP A 117 -9.07 8.82 10.01
N VAL A 118 -8.97 7.86 9.12
CA VAL A 118 -9.57 7.93 7.78
C VAL A 118 -10.89 7.18 7.67
N GLY A 119 -11.38 6.60 8.77
CA GLY A 119 -12.60 5.79 8.80
C GLY A 119 -12.35 4.33 8.42
N TYR A 120 -13.44 3.60 8.22
CA TYR A 120 -13.43 2.18 7.83
C TYR A 120 -13.80 2.02 6.35
N ASP A 121 -13.53 0.87 5.76
CA ASP A 121 -13.89 0.53 4.38
C ASP A 121 -15.35 0.83 4.02
N THR A 122 -16.27 0.67 4.97
CA THR A 122 -17.69 0.95 4.78
C THR A 122 -18.06 2.42 4.90
N ASN A 123 -17.16 3.23 5.46
CA ASN A 123 -17.38 4.66 5.72
C ASN A 123 -16.05 5.43 5.69
N LEU A 124 -15.35 5.32 4.57
CA LEU A 124 -14.07 5.98 4.36
C LEU A 124 -14.25 7.49 4.13
N ASN A 125 -13.43 8.29 4.81
CA ASN A 125 -13.48 9.74 4.67
C ASN A 125 -12.66 10.21 3.46
N PHE A 126 -13.28 10.21 2.29
CA PHE A 126 -12.64 10.60 1.03
C PHE A 126 -12.23 12.09 0.99
N GLU A 127 -12.93 12.97 1.68
CA GLU A 127 -12.56 14.39 1.76
C GLU A 127 -11.23 14.53 2.52
N ARG A 128 -11.07 13.80 3.62
CA ARG A 128 -9.84 13.76 4.39
C ARG A 128 -8.69 13.18 3.58
N LEU A 129 -8.91 12.08 2.88
CA LEU A 129 -7.92 11.46 1.99
C LEU A 129 -7.50 12.41 0.86
N ALA A 130 -8.45 13.11 0.26
CA ALA A 130 -8.18 14.12 -0.77
C ALA A 130 -7.33 15.29 -0.23
N ALA A 131 -7.58 15.72 1.02
CA ALA A 131 -6.79 16.77 1.68
C ALA A 131 -5.39 16.29 2.08
N MET A 132 -5.26 15.03 2.53
CA MET A 132 -3.99 14.43 2.95
C MET A 132 -3.06 14.12 1.78
N GLN A 133 -3.61 13.75 0.61
CA GLN A 133 -2.86 13.32 -0.57
C GLN A 133 -1.75 12.30 -0.21
N PRO A 134 -2.08 11.14 0.37
CA PRO A 134 -1.08 10.16 0.72
C PRO A 134 -0.39 9.60 -0.53
N ASP A 135 0.89 9.24 -0.40
CA ASP A 135 1.66 8.64 -1.47
C ASP A 135 1.23 7.20 -1.77
N LEU A 136 0.72 6.51 -0.75
CA LEU A 136 0.30 5.11 -0.85
C LEU A 136 -0.74 4.79 0.23
N MET A 137 -1.72 3.99 -0.14
CA MET A 137 -2.69 3.44 0.80
C MET A 137 -2.61 1.91 0.82
N LEU A 138 -2.37 1.32 1.99
CA LEU A 138 -2.40 -0.13 2.18
C LEU A 138 -3.81 -0.55 2.58
N LEU A 139 -4.45 -1.30 1.69
CA LEU A 139 -5.80 -1.80 1.89
C LEU A 139 -5.77 -3.20 2.52
N TYR A 140 -6.82 -3.49 3.25
CA TYR A 140 -7.08 -4.81 3.80
C TYR A 140 -8.37 -5.35 3.19
N GLY A 141 -8.32 -6.55 2.62
CA GLY A 141 -9.48 -7.20 2.00
C GLY A 141 -9.58 -8.64 2.47
N VAL A 142 -10.78 -9.08 2.84
CA VAL A 142 -11.00 -10.45 3.32
C VAL A 142 -11.46 -11.38 2.20
N THR A 143 -12.45 -10.97 1.39
CA THR A 143 -13.08 -11.84 0.39
C THR A 143 -13.10 -11.28 -1.02
N SER A 144 -12.96 -9.97 -1.19
CA SER A 144 -13.04 -9.31 -2.49
C SER A 144 -12.47 -7.90 -2.45
N GLU A 145 -12.22 -7.36 -3.64
CA GLU A 145 -11.96 -5.92 -3.79
C GLU A 145 -13.20 -5.10 -3.46
N ASN A 146 -13.02 -4.03 -2.68
CA ASN A 146 -14.04 -3.02 -2.52
C ASN A 146 -13.96 -2.03 -3.68
N THR A 147 -14.69 -2.31 -4.76
CA THR A 147 -14.64 -1.53 -6.01
C THR A 147 -15.12 -0.08 -5.85
N VAL A 148 -15.97 0.22 -4.85
CA VAL A 148 -16.39 1.58 -4.53
C VAL A 148 -15.21 2.37 -3.97
N VAL A 149 -14.47 1.80 -3.03
CA VAL A 149 -13.28 2.41 -2.44
C VAL A 149 -12.19 2.57 -3.49
N THR A 150 -11.84 1.52 -4.19
CA THR A 150 -10.74 1.56 -5.18
C THR A 150 -11.05 2.45 -6.37
N GLY A 151 -12.31 2.48 -6.82
CA GLY A 151 -12.77 3.41 -7.84
C GLY A 151 -12.58 4.87 -7.41
N LYS A 152 -12.95 5.19 -6.17
CA LYS A 152 -12.78 6.55 -5.63
C LYS A 152 -11.32 6.93 -5.41
N LEU A 153 -10.49 6.01 -4.95
CA LEU A 153 -9.04 6.24 -4.83
C LEU A 153 -8.39 6.54 -6.18
N ARG A 154 -8.80 5.83 -7.25
CA ARG A 154 -8.33 6.11 -8.62
C ARG A 154 -8.76 7.50 -9.09
N GLU A 155 -10.01 7.92 -8.83
CA GLU A 155 -10.48 9.29 -9.13
C GLU A 155 -9.66 10.36 -8.40
N LEU A 156 -9.24 10.09 -7.16
CA LEU A 156 -8.43 10.99 -6.35
C LEU A 156 -6.93 10.93 -6.68
N GLY A 157 -6.51 9.99 -7.53
CA GLY A 157 -5.11 9.77 -7.87
C GLY A 157 -4.28 9.23 -6.71
N ILE A 158 -4.90 8.52 -5.76
CA ILE A 158 -4.22 7.92 -4.61
C ILE A 158 -3.87 6.48 -4.93
N PRO A 159 -2.57 6.12 -5.04
CA PRO A 159 -2.15 4.75 -5.26
C PRO A 159 -2.49 3.86 -4.07
N TYR A 160 -2.84 2.62 -4.35
CA TYR A 160 -3.17 1.65 -3.32
C TYR A 160 -2.69 0.25 -3.69
N ILE A 161 -2.56 -0.60 -2.68
CA ILE A 161 -2.33 -2.03 -2.84
C ILE A 161 -3.01 -2.79 -1.70
N TYR A 162 -3.55 -3.96 -1.99
CA TYR A 162 -4.04 -4.86 -0.95
C TYR A 162 -2.89 -5.67 -0.36
N VAL A 163 -2.87 -5.78 0.95
CA VAL A 163 -1.91 -6.58 1.71
C VAL A 163 -2.67 -7.65 2.46
N GLY A 164 -2.51 -8.88 2.06
CA GLY A 164 -3.16 -10.05 2.64
C GLY A 164 -2.26 -10.77 3.65
N ASP A 165 -1.72 -10.03 4.61
CA ASP A 165 -0.79 -10.51 5.63
C ASP A 165 -1.32 -11.70 6.45
N TYR A 166 -2.63 -11.79 6.62
CA TYR A 166 -3.31 -12.89 7.33
C TYR A 166 -3.32 -14.22 6.56
N MET A 167 -2.91 -14.22 5.29
CA MET A 167 -2.86 -15.42 4.43
C MET A 167 -1.45 -16.02 4.33
N GLU A 168 -0.44 -15.33 4.83
CA GLU A 168 0.94 -15.81 4.87
C GLU A 168 1.18 -16.59 6.17
N GLU A 169 1.80 -17.78 6.06
CA GLU A 169 2.15 -18.65 7.18
C GLU A 169 3.56 -18.39 7.71
#